data_ec6dd34831846e9ee6ac72fef8d310e5
#
_entry.id   ec6dd34831846e9ee6ac72fef8d310e5
#
_cell.length_a   1.000
_cell.length_b   1.000
_cell.length_c   1.000
_cell.angle_alpha   90.00
_cell.angle_beta   90.00
_cell.angle_gamma   90.00
#
_symmetry.space_group_name_H-M   'P 1'
#
loop_
_entity.id
_entity.type
_entity.pdbx_description
1 polymer ?
#
loop_
_entity_poly.entity_id
_entity_poly.type
_entity_poly.pdbx_seq_one_letter_code
_entity_poly.pdbx_strand_id
1 'polypeptide(L)'
;MGVTSDTSSKSFIEVDGGSIVLSGQFENCYGLRQFHLPNIDFRRCNGALIYAPNGVMKSSLSKVFDDISKGKVTTDRIFPEVVSSYSVTHYTSTYTFSSANPQNVLNPTDRIYVVNTFSDSFEFTKETVSTLLADETTRNEYNALIANFSGEIGQVEEKLRVLTGLTKNQIKGKLIEDLRLPTTTDWTDIIEKVHDLIATRQPYAFLNDCKYSELFNDKVMAVYAKREFNTSLAEYVDNLNQLLENNPILNTHFTEKNAETLGKDFEKNNLFAAQHTIRLKDGVTEIHSLEEWNSIVKTQLDRLYATPELSTAFLKLKKMLTANNDVSRLRDIIVAHREIIPVLHNIPDLKIQVWLDCFSKLDIPFTDCYERISQYTTRIKALYEQAATQSERWQAVVDEFNRRFRVPFKVQIENKANFLLKDEAPNLSFKYTRGSTTPQTATLKKDDLMVSLSTGEKRALYLLYILFNLERIRNL
;
A
#
# COMPACT_ATOMS: atom_id res chain seq x y z
N MET A 1 64.12 -2.58 3.44
CA MET A 1 62.80 -2.62 3.99
C MET A 1 61.84 -2.41 2.83
N GLY A 2 61.24 -3.47 2.37
CA GLY A 2 60.38 -3.47 1.17
C GLY A 2 58.98 -2.96 1.53
N VAL A 3 58.50 -1.99 0.74
CA VAL A 3 57.09 -1.58 0.71
C VAL A 3 56.41 -2.45 -0.36
N THR A 4 55.66 -3.42 0.07
CA THR A 4 54.75 -4.17 -0.81
C THR A 4 53.51 -3.31 -1.09
N SER A 5 53.37 -2.86 -2.31
CA SER A 5 52.15 -2.25 -2.83
C SER A 5 51.09 -3.34 -3.06
N ASP A 6 50.10 -3.34 -2.25
CA ASP A 6 48.89 -4.18 -2.46
C ASP A 6 47.99 -3.47 -3.48
N THR A 7 48.09 -3.90 -4.73
CA THR A 7 47.27 -3.46 -5.87
C THR A 7 46.11 -4.43 -6.06
N SER A 8 45.14 -4.46 -5.16
CA SER A 8 43.81 -4.99 -5.47
C SER A 8 42.98 -3.88 -6.13
N SER A 9 43.29 -3.56 -7.37
CA SER A 9 42.41 -2.76 -8.22
C SER A 9 41.19 -3.59 -8.58
N LYS A 10 40.06 -3.34 -7.89
CA LYS A 10 38.76 -3.73 -8.44
C LYS A 10 38.59 -3.01 -9.78
N SER A 11 38.54 -3.78 -10.85
CA SER A 11 38.34 -3.34 -12.23
C SER A 11 37.08 -2.47 -12.28
N PHE A 12 37.30 -1.19 -12.58
CA PHE A 12 36.23 -0.32 -13.09
C PHE A 12 35.82 -0.89 -14.46
N ILE A 13 34.52 -0.89 -14.71
CA ILE A 13 33.85 -1.34 -15.92
C ILE A 13 34.67 -0.87 -17.13
N GLU A 14 35.16 -1.83 -17.94
CA GLU A 14 35.58 -1.55 -19.30
C GLU A 14 34.35 -1.11 -20.08
N VAL A 15 34.21 0.20 -20.27
CA VAL A 15 33.25 0.78 -21.20
C VAL A 15 33.95 0.74 -22.57
N ASP A 16 33.30 0.14 -23.55
CA ASP A 16 33.69 0.04 -24.95
C ASP A 16 34.49 1.25 -25.42
N GLY A 17 35.61 1.04 -26.10
CA GLY A 17 36.70 1.90 -26.51
C GLY A 17 36.46 3.33 -26.97
N GLY A 18 35.49 4.05 -26.42
CA GLY A 18 35.24 5.47 -26.64
C GLY A 18 36.13 6.36 -25.79
N SER A 19 36.60 7.47 -26.38
CA SER A 19 37.46 8.43 -25.72
C SER A 19 36.73 9.18 -24.61
N ILE A 20 37.08 8.96 -23.33
CA ILE A 20 36.51 9.70 -22.17
C ILE A 20 37.24 11.06 -22.12
N VAL A 21 36.74 12.02 -22.88
CA VAL A 21 37.30 13.36 -22.96
C VAL A 21 36.28 14.37 -22.43
N LEU A 22 36.73 15.25 -21.54
CA LEU A 22 35.98 16.43 -21.15
C LEU A 22 36.63 17.66 -21.83
N SER A 23 35.85 18.45 -22.53
CA SER A 23 36.27 19.71 -23.12
C SER A 23 35.12 20.72 -23.07
N GLY A 24 35.43 22.01 -23.21
CA GLY A 24 34.37 23.01 -23.23
C GLY A 24 34.81 24.38 -23.66
N GLN A 25 33.88 25.15 -24.18
CA GLN A 25 34.03 26.57 -24.53
C GLN A 25 32.93 27.34 -23.75
N PHE A 26 33.32 28.47 -23.19
CA PHE A 26 32.47 29.30 -22.34
C PHE A 26 32.64 30.75 -22.71
N GLU A 27 31.55 31.47 -22.94
CA GLU A 27 31.54 32.89 -23.24
C GLU A 27 30.56 33.65 -22.34
N ASN A 28 31.01 34.69 -21.69
CA ASN A 28 30.24 35.56 -20.82
C ASN A 28 29.43 34.83 -19.75
N CYS A 29 30.02 33.80 -19.11
CA CYS A 29 29.39 32.99 -18.09
C CYS A 29 29.91 33.37 -16.71
N TYR A 30 29.09 33.96 -15.83
CA TYR A 30 29.46 34.34 -14.46
C TYR A 30 30.78 35.12 -14.35
N GLY A 31 31.06 36.05 -15.30
CA GLY A 31 32.28 36.80 -15.36
C GLY A 31 33.43 36.11 -16.12
N LEU A 32 33.28 34.88 -16.57
CA LEU A 32 34.16 34.26 -17.57
C LEU A 32 33.87 34.91 -18.92
N ARG A 33 34.72 35.81 -19.35
CA ARG A 33 34.53 36.53 -20.63
C ARG A 33 34.69 35.59 -21.82
N GLN A 34 35.78 34.83 -21.84
CA GLN A 34 36.05 33.78 -22.82
C GLN A 34 37.01 32.78 -22.19
N PHE A 35 36.58 31.51 -22.15
CA PHE A 35 37.39 30.44 -21.57
C PHE A 35 37.26 29.18 -22.41
N HIS A 36 38.38 28.57 -22.70
CA HIS A 36 38.49 27.29 -23.38
C HIS A 36 39.04 26.24 -22.41
N LEU A 37 38.22 25.25 -22.04
CA LEU A 37 38.66 24.10 -21.28
C LEU A 37 39.31 23.10 -22.25
N PRO A 38 40.65 22.87 -22.13
CA PRO A 38 41.36 21.94 -23.03
C PRO A 38 40.82 20.52 -22.85
N ASN A 39 41.06 19.67 -23.84
CA ASN A 39 40.70 18.27 -23.79
C ASN A 39 41.37 17.59 -22.59
N ILE A 40 40.55 17.13 -21.64
CA ILE A 40 40.97 16.34 -20.48
C ILE A 40 40.63 14.88 -20.77
N ASP A 41 41.67 14.06 -20.92
CA ASP A 41 41.51 12.63 -21.23
C ASP A 41 41.58 11.79 -19.95
N PHE A 42 40.49 11.15 -19.60
CA PHE A 42 40.37 10.33 -18.41
C PHE A 42 40.68 8.82 -18.62
N ARG A 43 41.12 8.42 -19.82
CA ARG A 43 41.49 7.01 -20.11
C ARG A 43 42.63 6.49 -19.24
N ARG A 44 43.50 7.38 -18.78
CA ARG A 44 44.72 7.03 -18.01
C ARG A 44 44.68 7.50 -16.56
N CYS A 45 43.70 8.29 -16.17
CA CYS A 45 43.57 8.82 -14.80
C CYS A 45 42.11 9.10 -14.46
N ASN A 46 41.73 8.82 -13.22
CA ASN A 46 40.38 9.04 -12.72
C ASN A 46 40.16 10.47 -12.18
N GLY A 47 41.05 11.39 -12.47
CA GLY A 47 40.96 12.76 -11.99
C GLY A 47 41.82 13.72 -12.75
N ALA A 48 41.42 14.99 -12.77
CA ALA A 48 42.17 16.10 -13.32
C ALA A 48 42.18 17.26 -12.31
N LEU A 49 43.36 17.89 -12.16
CA LEU A 49 43.53 19.07 -11.32
C LEU A 49 43.65 20.31 -12.21
N ILE A 50 42.68 21.23 -12.06
CA ILE A 50 42.74 22.54 -12.73
C ILE A 50 43.25 23.54 -11.70
N TYR A 51 44.52 23.97 -11.88
CA TYR A 51 45.11 24.98 -11.04
C TYR A 51 44.97 26.36 -11.70
N ALA A 52 44.57 27.34 -10.92
CA ALA A 52 44.59 28.75 -11.30
C ALA A 52 44.75 29.65 -10.08
N PRO A 53 45.39 30.83 -10.18
CA PRO A 53 45.49 31.77 -9.06
C PRO A 53 44.14 32.22 -8.52
N ASN A 54 44.12 32.80 -7.33
CA ASN A 54 42.89 33.40 -6.78
C ASN A 54 42.44 34.60 -7.63
N GLY A 55 41.14 34.77 -7.81
CA GLY A 55 40.56 35.86 -8.60
C GLY A 55 40.34 35.55 -10.09
N VAL A 56 40.78 34.40 -10.61
CA VAL A 56 40.60 34.02 -12.03
C VAL A 56 39.36 33.16 -12.28
N MET A 57 38.28 33.42 -11.58
CA MET A 57 36.92 32.90 -11.88
C MET A 57 36.76 31.37 -11.83
N LYS A 58 37.60 30.64 -11.04
CA LYS A 58 37.44 29.18 -10.87
C LYS A 58 36.03 28.77 -10.43
N SER A 59 35.43 29.54 -9.48
CA SER A 59 34.08 29.33 -9.00
C SER A 59 33.01 29.55 -10.06
N SER A 60 33.29 30.39 -11.04
CA SER A 60 32.38 30.64 -12.17
C SER A 60 32.27 29.41 -13.07
N LEU A 61 33.39 28.73 -13.35
CA LEU A 61 33.37 27.47 -14.07
C LEU A 61 32.54 26.40 -13.35
N SER A 62 32.71 26.24 -12.03
CA SER A 62 31.89 25.30 -11.24
C SER A 62 30.42 25.65 -11.28
N LYS A 63 30.05 26.95 -11.29
CA LYS A 63 28.63 27.37 -11.38
C LYS A 63 28.01 27.01 -12.75
N VAL A 64 28.77 27.13 -13.84
CA VAL A 64 28.27 26.69 -15.15
C VAL A 64 27.98 25.19 -15.16
N PHE A 65 28.89 24.37 -14.60
CA PHE A 65 28.64 22.94 -14.48
C PHE A 65 27.43 22.63 -13.56
N ASP A 66 27.23 23.41 -12.51
CA ASP A 66 26.03 23.27 -11.63
C ASP A 66 24.73 23.62 -12.38
N ASP A 67 24.77 24.66 -13.25
CA ASP A 67 23.64 25.01 -14.11
C ASP A 67 23.36 23.91 -15.13
N ILE A 68 24.40 23.34 -15.76
CA ILE A 68 24.24 22.19 -16.68
C ILE A 68 23.57 21.03 -15.96
N SER A 69 24.03 20.67 -14.76
CA SER A 69 23.48 19.54 -13.99
C SER A 69 22.00 19.75 -13.62
N LYS A 70 21.60 20.98 -13.39
CA LYS A 70 20.24 21.36 -12.93
C LYS A 70 19.32 21.85 -14.07
N GLY A 71 19.81 21.90 -15.30
CA GLY A 71 19.07 22.47 -16.43
C GLY A 71 18.72 23.95 -16.25
N LYS A 72 19.60 24.73 -15.58
CA LYS A 72 19.37 26.15 -15.32
C LYS A 72 20.02 27.04 -16.39
N VAL A 73 19.43 28.24 -16.50
CA VAL A 73 19.93 29.28 -17.39
C VAL A 73 21.22 29.88 -16.81
N THR A 74 22.27 29.89 -17.59
CA THR A 74 23.54 30.55 -17.24
C THR A 74 23.54 31.99 -17.75
N THR A 75 23.86 32.93 -16.89
CA THR A 75 23.93 34.36 -17.25
C THR A 75 25.16 35.01 -16.64
N ASP A 76 25.66 36.09 -17.27
CA ASP A 76 26.60 37.00 -16.59
C ASP A 76 25.82 37.90 -15.64
N ARG A 77 26.16 37.86 -14.35
CA ARG A 77 25.49 38.69 -13.33
C ARG A 77 25.95 40.15 -13.30
N ILE A 78 27.11 40.40 -13.87
CA ILE A 78 27.72 41.73 -13.91
C ILE A 78 27.26 42.47 -15.17
N PHE A 79 27.13 41.74 -16.28
CA PHE A 79 26.72 42.27 -17.59
C PHE A 79 25.56 41.41 -18.12
N PRO A 80 24.36 41.51 -17.55
CA PRO A 80 23.23 40.65 -17.89
C PRO A 80 22.71 40.83 -19.32
N GLU A 81 23.03 41.95 -19.98
CA GLU A 81 22.69 42.26 -21.36
C GLU A 81 23.57 41.52 -22.40
N VAL A 82 24.71 40.97 -21.96
CA VAL A 82 25.62 40.25 -22.85
C VAL A 82 25.17 38.80 -23.01
N VAL A 83 25.19 38.30 -24.24
CA VAL A 83 24.85 36.91 -24.52
C VAL A 83 25.84 35.97 -23.86
N SER A 84 25.35 35.14 -22.95
CA SER A 84 26.11 34.05 -22.33
C SER A 84 25.90 32.75 -23.13
N SER A 85 27.02 32.06 -23.42
CA SER A 85 26.95 30.78 -24.12
C SER A 85 28.02 29.80 -23.63
N TYR A 86 27.72 28.51 -23.73
CA TYR A 86 28.69 27.45 -23.53
C TYR A 86 28.43 26.24 -24.42
N SER A 87 29.48 25.49 -24.66
CA SER A 87 29.44 24.17 -25.27
C SER A 87 30.40 23.26 -24.50
N VAL A 88 29.88 22.24 -23.83
CA VAL A 88 30.65 21.28 -23.03
C VAL A 88 30.43 19.89 -23.59
N THR A 89 31.51 19.21 -23.95
CA THR A 89 31.47 17.82 -24.41
C THR A 89 32.08 16.93 -23.36
N HIS A 90 31.30 15.92 -22.94
CA HIS A 90 31.73 14.87 -22.04
C HIS A 90 31.36 13.52 -22.64
N TYR A 91 32.37 12.71 -22.95
CA TYR A 91 32.17 11.41 -23.59
C TYR A 91 31.46 11.56 -24.95
N THR A 92 30.29 11.00 -25.10
CA THR A 92 29.44 11.12 -26.32
C THR A 92 28.38 12.22 -26.22
N SER A 93 28.28 12.90 -25.09
CA SER A 93 27.24 13.90 -24.84
C SER A 93 27.82 15.31 -24.97
N THR A 94 27.12 16.17 -25.70
CA THR A 94 27.46 17.60 -25.79
C THR A 94 26.32 18.43 -25.23
N TYR A 95 26.64 19.31 -24.28
CA TYR A 95 25.71 20.22 -23.62
C TYR A 95 25.96 21.62 -24.17
N THR A 96 24.98 22.18 -24.87
CA THR A 96 25.09 23.53 -25.48
C THR A 96 24.02 24.44 -24.94
N PHE A 97 24.34 25.68 -24.71
CA PHE A 97 23.43 26.72 -24.25
C PHE A 97 23.78 28.07 -24.85
N SER A 98 22.77 28.92 -25.10
CA SER A 98 22.92 30.32 -25.41
C SER A 98 21.76 31.12 -24.83
N SER A 99 22.04 32.20 -24.10
CA SER A 99 21.02 33.09 -23.55
C SER A 99 20.26 33.88 -24.62
N ALA A 100 20.76 33.94 -25.85
CA ALA A 100 20.00 34.48 -27.00
C ALA A 100 18.83 33.57 -27.40
N ASN A 101 18.88 32.28 -27.04
CA ASN A 101 17.86 31.29 -27.34
C ASN A 101 17.50 30.50 -26.05
N PRO A 102 16.81 31.12 -25.06
CA PRO A 102 16.57 30.53 -23.76
C PRO A 102 15.61 29.31 -23.81
N GLN A 103 14.98 29.03 -24.94
CA GLN A 103 14.17 27.83 -25.13
C GLN A 103 14.99 26.54 -25.24
N ASN A 104 16.31 26.63 -25.45
CA ASN A 104 17.24 25.51 -25.44
C ASN A 104 17.81 25.25 -24.03
N VAL A 105 17.00 25.39 -23.00
CA VAL A 105 17.40 24.98 -21.65
C VAL A 105 17.57 23.48 -21.63
N LEU A 106 18.75 23.05 -21.23
CA LEU A 106 19.04 21.60 -21.09
C LEU A 106 18.14 20.96 -20.03
N ASN A 107 17.74 19.74 -20.29
CA ASN A 107 17.14 18.93 -19.22
C ASN A 107 18.20 18.69 -18.12
N PRO A 108 17.80 18.67 -16.84
CA PRO A 108 18.68 18.27 -15.76
C PRO A 108 19.41 16.96 -16.09
N THR A 109 20.67 16.85 -15.73
CA THR A 109 21.46 15.65 -15.99
C THR A 109 22.18 15.15 -14.75
N ASP A 110 22.04 13.87 -14.44
CA ASP A 110 22.74 13.21 -13.33
C ASP A 110 24.19 12.82 -13.69
N ARG A 111 24.61 13.04 -14.92
CA ARG A 111 26.00 12.78 -15.38
C ARG A 111 27.03 13.79 -14.88
N ILE A 112 26.59 14.94 -14.39
CA ILE A 112 27.41 15.99 -13.84
C ILE A 112 27.01 16.29 -12.42
N TYR A 113 27.93 16.11 -11.49
CA TYR A 113 27.70 16.42 -10.08
C TYR A 113 28.73 17.42 -9.58
N VAL A 114 28.27 18.57 -9.12
CA VAL A 114 29.14 19.65 -8.63
C VAL A 114 29.11 19.67 -7.09
N VAL A 115 30.29 19.43 -6.51
CA VAL A 115 30.46 19.53 -5.04
C VAL A 115 30.72 20.98 -4.66
N ASN A 116 29.78 21.60 -3.95
CA ASN A 116 29.97 22.93 -3.42
C ASN A 116 30.56 22.86 -2.01
N THR A 117 31.85 23.09 -1.87
CA THR A 117 32.59 23.03 -0.61
C THR A 117 32.36 24.23 0.33
N PHE A 118 31.63 25.25 -0.11
CA PHE A 118 31.46 26.53 0.58
C PHE A 118 30.01 26.86 0.96
N SER A 119 29.07 25.94 0.79
CA SER A 119 27.72 26.18 1.30
C SER A 119 27.75 26.07 2.82
N ASP A 120 27.79 27.20 3.52
CA ASP A 120 27.69 27.28 4.99
C ASP A 120 26.33 26.77 5.53
N SER A 121 25.40 26.46 4.64
CA SER A 121 24.06 25.97 4.93
C SER A 121 23.87 24.53 4.47
N PHE A 122 24.72 23.61 4.91
CA PHE A 122 24.41 22.20 4.75
C PHE A 122 23.35 21.80 5.77
N GLU A 123 22.10 21.80 5.33
CA GLU A 123 20.98 21.30 6.11
C GLU A 123 20.71 19.84 5.76
N PHE A 124 20.92 18.94 6.68
CA PHE A 124 20.32 17.62 6.66
C PHE A 124 18.81 17.78 6.84
N THR A 125 18.03 18.01 5.79
CA THR A 125 16.57 17.96 5.87
C THR A 125 16.11 16.50 5.96
N LYS A 126 14.97 16.24 6.58
CA LYS A 126 14.36 14.90 6.59
C LYS A 126 14.24 14.34 5.17
N GLU A 127 13.92 15.21 4.22
CA GLU A 127 13.79 14.89 2.80
C GLU A 127 15.11 14.52 2.14
N THR A 128 16.22 15.19 2.52
CA THR A 128 17.55 14.92 1.95
C THR A 128 18.08 13.53 2.36
N VAL A 129 17.78 13.08 3.58
CA VAL A 129 18.21 11.77 4.07
C VAL A 129 17.33 10.67 3.49
N SER A 130 16.02 10.89 3.37
CA SER A 130 15.09 9.91 2.80
C SER A 130 15.30 9.70 1.29
N THR A 131 15.67 10.75 0.54
CA THR A 131 16.06 10.66 -0.88
C THR A 131 17.39 9.93 -1.11
N LEU A 132 18.25 9.88 -0.09
CA LEU A 132 19.55 9.24 -0.19
C LEU A 132 19.51 7.71 -0.16
N LEU A 133 18.46 7.11 0.38
CA LEU A 133 18.39 5.68 0.68
C LEU A 133 17.59 4.85 -0.34
N ALA A 134 16.78 5.48 -1.17
CA ALA A 134 16.17 4.88 -2.34
C ALA A 134 16.30 5.84 -3.53
N ASP A 135 16.44 5.32 -4.75
CA ASP A 135 16.41 6.18 -5.92
C ASP A 135 15.01 6.85 -6.03
N GLU A 136 14.98 8.05 -6.61
CA GLU A 136 13.77 8.87 -6.68
C GLU A 136 12.65 8.16 -7.45
N THR A 137 12.99 7.37 -8.44
CA THR A 137 12.05 6.62 -9.28
C THR A 137 11.35 5.55 -8.47
N THR A 138 12.12 4.72 -7.74
CA THR A 138 11.59 3.67 -6.85
C THR A 138 10.72 4.26 -5.74
N ARG A 139 11.13 5.40 -5.19
CA ARG A 139 10.35 6.11 -4.16
C ARG A 139 9.04 6.66 -4.69
N ASN A 140 9.06 7.30 -5.84
CA ASN A 140 7.85 7.85 -6.46
C ASN A 140 6.87 6.74 -6.83
N GLU A 141 7.36 5.63 -7.38
CA GLU A 141 6.55 4.44 -7.65
C GLU A 141 5.95 3.86 -6.37
N TYR A 142 6.74 3.70 -5.31
CA TYR A 142 6.27 3.22 -4.03
C TYR A 142 5.17 4.11 -3.45
N ASN A 143 5.38 5.43 -3.41
CA ASN A 143 4.40 6.38 -2.90
C ASN A 143 3.10 6.35 -3.72
N ALA A 144 3.19 6.23 -5.03
CA ALA A 144 2.02 6.10 -5.90
C ALA A 144 1.25 4.79 -5.61
N LEU A 145 1.95 3.67 -5.43
CA LEU A 145 1.33 2.38 -5.09
C LEU A 145 0.65 2.41 -3.73
N ILE A 146 1.28 3.00 -2.70
CA ILE A 146 0.67 3.16 -1.37
C ILE A 146 -0.56 4.07 -1.44
N ALA A 147 -0.51 5.16 -2.19
CA ALA A 147 -1.65 6.05 -2.38
C ALA A 147 -2.82 5.32 -3.07
N ASN A 148 -2.53 4.55 -4.13
CA ASN A 148 -3.53 3.76 -4.84
C ASN A 148 -4.13 2.67 -3.94
N PHE A 149 -3.30 1.91 -3.24
CA PHE A 149 -3.75 0.90 -2.27
C PHE A 149 -4.64 1.52 -1.18
N SER A 150 -4.21 2.63 -0.58
CA SER A 150 -5.00 3.32 0.45
C SER A 150 -6.31 3.87 -0.12
N GLY A 151 -6.31 4.32 -1.36
CA GLY A 151 -7.51 4.76 -2.07
C GLY A 151 -8.52 3.64 -2.28
N GLU A 152 -8.07 2.47 -2.77
CA GLU A 152 -8.92 1.29 -2.94
C GLU A 152 -9.51 0.80 -1.61
N ILE A 153 -8.69 0.68 -0.58
CA ILE A 153 -9.17 0.30 0.76
C ILE A 153 -10.17 1.34 1.30
N GLY A 154 -9.90 2.63 1.09
CA GLY A 154 -10.82 3.69 1.48
C GLY A 154 -12.20 3.59 0.83
N GLN A 155 -12.27 3.18 -0.44
CA GLN A 155 -13.53 2.93 -1.15
C GLN A 155 -14.24 1.68 -0.60
N VAL A 156 -13.51 0.60 -0.35
CA VAL A 156 -14.05 -0.62 0.28
C VAL A 156 -14.63 -0.31 1.66
N GLU A 157 -13.88 0.39 2.52
CA GLU A 157 -14.35 0.79 3.85
C GLU A 157 -15.61 1.65 3.80
N GLU A 158 -15.67 2.62 2.88
CA GLU A 158 -16.83 3.49 2.75
C GLU A 158 -18.06 2.71 2.29
N LYS A 159 -17.91 1.80 1.35
CA LYS A 159 -19.03 0.94 0.92
C LYS A 159 -19.48 0.00 2.03
N LEU A 160 -18.54 -0.63 2.73
CA LEU A 160 -18.84 -1.48 3.88
C LEU A 160 -19.53 -0.69 5.00
N ARG A 161 -19.15 0.57 5.24
CA ARG A 161 -19.83 1.47 6.19
C ARG A 161 -21.31 1.62 5.86
N VAL A 162 -21.66 1.84 4.61
CA VAL A 162 -23.04 2.00 4.16
C VAL A 162 -23.82 0.69 4.31
N LEU A 163 -23.23 -0.42 3.89
CA LEU A 163 -23.88 -1.74 3.89
C LEU A 163 -24.06 -2.30 5.30
N THR A 164 -23.07 -2.13 6.17
CA THR A 164 -23.10 -2.69 7.53
C THR A 164 -23.78 -1.79 8.56
N GLY A 165 -23.83 -0.47 8.31
CA GLY A 165 -24.28 0.51 9.31
C GLY A 165 -23.29 0.72 10.47
N LEU A 166 -22.07 0.20 10.36
CA LEU A 166 -20.98 0.43 11.31
C LEU A 166 -20.26 1.75 11.00
N THR A 167 -19.55 2.29 11.99
CA THR A 167 -18.63 3.39 11.76
C THR A 167 -17.35 2.87 11.11
N LYS A 168 -16.68 3.73 10.32
CA LYS A 168 -15.43 3.37 9.63
C LYS A 168 -14.39 2.74 10.56
N ASN A 169 -14.24 3.31 11.76
CA ASN A 169 -13.27 2.81 12.76
C ASN A 169 -13.61 1.43 13.33
N GLN A 170 -14.87 0.99 13.25
CA GLN A 170 -15.32 -0.31 13.75
C GLN A 170 -15.15 -1.43 12.74
N ILE A 171 -15.17 -1.12 11.43
CA ILE A 171 -15.23 -2.12 10.35
C ILE A 171 -14.04 -3.08 10.42
N LYS A 172 -12.81 -2.56 10.38
CA LYS A 172 -11.61 -3.40 10.41
C LYS A 172 -11.55 -4.28 11.68
N GLY A 173 -11.85 -3.70 12.84
CA GLY A 173 -11.84 -4.43 14.11
C GLY A 173 -12.88 -5.55 14.15
N LYS A 174 -14.08 -5.30 13.65
CA LYS A 174 -15.15 -6.31 13.57
C LYS A 174 -14.85 -7.41 12.56
N LEU A 175 -14.25 -7.07 11.41
CA LEU A 175 -13.79 -8.07 10.44
C LEU A 175 -12.73 -9.00 11.05
N ILE A 176 -11.74 -8.45 11.74
CA ILE A 176 -10.69 -9.22 12.42
C ILE A 176 -11.32 -10.17 13.46
N GLU A 177 -12.24 -9.65 14.29
CA GLU A 177 -12.94 -10.43 15.31
C GLU A 177 -13.74 -11.57 14.69
N ASP A 178 -14.61 -11.27 13.71
CA ASP A 178 -15.56 -12.22 13.16
C ASP A 178 -14.90 -13.27 12.24
N LEU A 179 -13.86 -12.88 11.51
CA LEU A 179 -13.04 -13.79 10.69
C LEU A 179 -11.98 -14.55 11.52
N ARG A 180 -11.88 -14.28 12.82
CA ARG A 180 -10.93 -14.88 13.77
C ARG A 180 -9.47 -14.71 13.34
N LEU A 181 -9.14 -13.51 12.89
CA LEU A 181 -7.79 -13.16 12.48
C LEU A 181 -6.97 -12.60 13.66
N PRO A 182 -5.64 -12.65 13.62
CA PRO A 182 -4.78 -11.99 14.59
C PRO A 182 -5.05 -10.48 14.65
N THR A 183 -4.93 -9.87 15.82
CA THR A 183 -5.17 -8.42 16.00
C THR A 183 -4.20 -7.52 15.23
N THR A 184 -3.06 -8.07 14.82
CA THR A 184 -2.05 -7.40 13.99
C THR A 184 -2.34 -7.47 12.49
N THR A 185 -3.43 -8.13 12.08
CA THR A 185 -3.82 -8.32 10.69
C THR A 185 -4.04 -6.99 9.98
N ASP A 186 -3.52 -6.85 8.78
CA ASP A 186 -3.74 -5.71 7.91
C ASP A 186 -4.90 -5.93 6.92
N TRP A 187 -5.14 -4.95 6.05
CA TRP A 187 -6.20 -5.06 5.05
C TRP A 187 -5.90 -6.09 3.95
N THR A 188 -4.63 -6.34 3.65
CA THR A 188 -4.23 -7.34 2.66
C THR A 188 -4.66 -8.73 3.10
N ASP A 189 -4.34 -9.09 4.36
CA ASP A 189 -4.71 -10.39 4.93
C ASP A 189 -6.23 -10.56 5.04
N ILE A 190 -6.96 -9.48 5.38
CA ILE A 190 -8.43 -9.49 5.42
C ILE A 190 -9.01 -9.79 4.04
N ILE A 191 -8.55 -9.09 3.01
CA ILE A 191 -9.02 -9.27 1.63
C ILE A 191 -8.68 -10.67 1.11
N GLU A 192 -7.49 -11.20 1.42
CA GLU A 192 -7.09 -12.57 1.09
C GLU A 192 -8.03 -13.59 1.77
N LYS A 193 -8.28 -13.41 3.07
CA LYS A 193 -9.21 -14.27 3.81
C LYS A 193 -10.63 -14.25 3.26
N VAL A 194 -11.13 -13.07 2.88
CA VAL A 194 -12.44 -12.94 2.25
C VAL A 194 -12.44 -13.61 0.88
N HIS A 195 -11.37 -13.49 0.10
CA HIS A 195 -11.24 -14.16 -1.20
C HIS A 195 -11.35 -15.68 -1.06
N ASP A 196 -10.70 -16.28 -0.05
CA ASP A 196 -10.78 -17.72 0.22
C ASP A 196 -12.20 -18.17 0.59
N LEU A 197 -12.99 -17.29 1.21
CA LEU A 197 -14.32 -17.60 1.73
C LEU A 197 -15.46 -17.20 0.80
N ILE A 198 -15.25 -16.29 -0.16
CA ILE A 198 -16.35 -15.66 -0.94
C ILE A 198 -17.19 -16.68 -1.71
N ALA A 199 -16.58 -17.78 -2.17
CA ALA A 199 -17.27 -18.86 -2.84
C ALA A 199 -18.27 -19.62 -1.93
N THR A 200 -18.09 -19.51 -0.61
CA THR A 200 -18.99 -20.14 0.38
C THR A 200 -20.17 -19.25 0.77
N ARG A 201 -20.26 -18.06 0.18
CA ARG A 201 -21.33 -17.09 0.47
C ARG A 201 -22.70 -17.70 0.23
N GLN A 202 -23.57 -17.51 1.22
CA GLN A 202 -24.99 -17.87 1.13
C GLN A 202 -25.82 -16.61 0.81
N PRO A 203 -26.44 -16.48 -0.37
CA PRO A 203 -27.22 -15.30 -0.74
C PRO A 203 -28.59 -15.28 -0.03
N TYR A 204 -28.63 -14.98 1.27
CA TYR A 204 -29.87 -14.86 2.04
C TYR A 204 -30.66 -13.61 1.63
N ALA A 205 -31.99 -13.75 1.40
CA ALA A 205 -32.86 -12.65 0.98
C ALA A 205 -32.92 -11.53 2.00
N PHE A 206 -32.96 -11.86 3.30
CA PHE A 206 -33.01 -10.89 4.39
C PHE A 206 -31.81 -9.93 4.45
N LEU A 207 -30.67 -10.31 3.85
CA LEU A 207 -29.49 -9.44 3.80
C LEU A 207 -29.65 -8.23 2.86
N ASN A 208 -30.75 -8.15 2.11
CA ASN A 208 -31.09 -6.95 1.35
C ASN A 208 -31.83 -5.91 2.20
N ASP A 209 -32.49 -6.34 3.27
CA ASP A 209 -33.42 -5.53 4.07
C ASP A 209 -32.88 -5.22 5.46
N CYS A 210 -31.71 -5.75 5.83
CA CYS A 210 -31.11 -5.51 7.14
C CYS A 210 -29.59 -5.28 7.05
N LYS A 211 -29.06 -4.62 8.08
CA LYS A 211 -27.64 -4.31 8.20
C LYS A 211 -26.99 -5.13 9.30
N TYR A 212 -25.67 -5.29 9.20
CA TYR A 212 -24.86 -5.93 10.25
C TYR A 212 -25.16 -5.34 11.65
N SER A 213 -25.22 -4.01 11.77
CA SER A 213 -25.47 -3.31 13.02
C SER A 213 -26.86 -3.57 13.62
N GLU A 214 -27.83 -3.96 12.80
CA GLU A 214 -29.19 -4.32 13.27
C GLU A 214 -29.23 -5.76 13.81
N LEU A 215 -28.42 -6.66 13.25
CA LEU A 215 -28.35 -8.07 13.64
C LEU A 215 -27.39 -8.34 14.81
N PHE A 216 -26.35 -7.51 14.99
CA PHE A 216 -25.23 -7.84 15.89
C PHE A 216 -24.82 -6.69 16.81
N ASN A 217 -25.69 -5.72 17.11
CA ASN A 217 -25.40 -4.75 18.15
C ASN A 217 -25.44 -5.40 19.55
N ASP A 218 -24.84 -4.75 20.54
CA ASP A 218 -24.66 -5.28 21.89
C ASP A 218 -25.97 -5.71 22.55
N LYS A 219 -27.08 -4.99 22.30
CA LYS A 219 -28.41 -5.31 22.88
C LYS A 219 -29.01 -6.57 22.26
N VAL A 220 -28.83 -6.74 20.96
CA VAL A 220 -29.25 -7.94 20.24
C VAL A 220 -28.37 -9.13 20.63
N MET A 221 -27.05 -8.94 20.71
CA MET A 221 -26.12 -9.98 21.17
C MET A 221 -26.44 -10.44 22.61
N ALA A 222 -26.88 -9.52 23.46
CA ALA A 222 -27.36 -9.88 24.81
C ALA A 222 -28.62 -10.76 24.79
N VAL A 223 -29.48 -10.67 23.77
CA VAL A 223 -30.64 -11.59 23.59
C VAL A 223 -30.15 -12.95 23.12
N TYR A 224 -29.24 -13.01 22.13
CA TYR A 224 -28.66 -14.28 21.65
C TYR A 224 -27.92 -15.05 22.75
N ALA A 225 -27.36 -14.37 23.73
CA ALA A 225 -26.72 -14.99 24.89
C ALA A 225 -27.69 -15.60 25.92
N LYS A 226 -29.02 -15.30 25.85
CA LYS A 226 -30.01 -15.81 26.81
C LYS A 226 -30.34 -17.27 26.53
N ARG A 227 -30.25 -18.11 27.58
CA ARG A 227 -30.59 -19.53 27.49
C ARG A 227 -32.02 -19.75 27.02
N GLU A 228 -32.96 -18.95 27.50
CA GLU A 228 -34.39 -19.03 27.14
C GLU A 228 -34.61 -18.78 25.64
N PHE A 229 -33.88 -17.79 25.05
CA PHE A 229 -33.94 -17.53 23.63
C PHE A 229 -33.43 -18.72 22.83
N ASN A 230 -32.27 -19.27 23.20
CA ASN A 230 -31.68 -20.40 22.51
C ASN A 230 -32.54 -21.67 22.62
N THR A 231 -33.20 -21.90 23.78
CA THR A 231 -34.15 -23.02 23.95
C THR A 231 -35.35 -22.84 23.02
N SER A 232 -35.94 -21.65 22.96
CA SER A 232 -37.11 -21.39 22.08
C SER A 232 -36.73 -21.41 20.60
N LEU A 233 -35.48 -21.01 20.28
CA LEU A 233 -34.93 -21.12 18.94
C LEU A 233 -34.78 -22.58 18.50
N ALA A 234 -34.21 -23.43 19.39
CA ALA A 234 -34.09 -24.87 19.14
C ALA A 234 -35.46 -25.52 18.97
N GLU A 235 -36.44 -25.22 19.86
CA GLU A 235 -37.83 -25.70 19.75
C GLU A 235 -38.44 -25.34 18.38
N TYR A 236 -38.22 -24.11 17.89
CA TYR A 236 -38.72 -23.70 16.58
C TYR A 236 -38.05 -24.47 15.44
N VAL A 237 -36.72 -24.64 15.50
CA VAL A 237 -35.96 -25.36 14.46
C VAL A 237 -36.32 -26.85 14.43
N ASP A 238 -36.49 -27.49 15.62
CA ASP A 238 -36.86 -28.89 15.70
C ASP A 238 -38.26 -29.12 15.13
N ASN A 239 -39.23 -28.26 15.47
CA ASN A 239 -40.59 -28.33 14.91
C ASN A 239 -40.57 -28.11 13.38
N LEU A 240 -39.77 -27.15 12.89
CA LEU A 240 -39.60 -26.91 11.47
C LEU A 240 -39.03 -28.14 10.75
N ASN A 241 -38.00 -28.76 11.30
CA ASN A 241 -37.37 -29.95 10.71
C ASN A 241 -38.32 -31.13 10.62
N GLN A 242 -39.10 -31.39 11.69
CA GLN A 242 -40.13 -32.46 11.71
C GLN A 242 -41.20 -32.24 10.64
N LEU A 243 -41.63 -30.99 10.43
CA LEU A 243 -42.63 -30.66 9.42
C LEU A 243 -42.04 -30.77 8.00
N LEU A 244 -40.76 -30.48 7.85
CA LEU A 244 -40.03 -30.60 6.57
C LEU A 244 -39.81 -32.05 6.12
N GLU A 245 -39.73 -33.02 7.04
CA GLU A 245 -39.61 -34.47 6.71
C GLU A 245 -40.74 -34.96 5.83
N ASN A 246 -41.96 -34.46 6.07
CA ASN A 246 -43.17 -34.85 5.34
C ASN A 246 -43.57 -33.85 4.23
N ASN A 247 -42.79 -32.83 3.98
CA ASN A 247 -43.07 -31.85 2.94
C ASN A 247 -42.71 -32.39 1.54
N PRO A 248 -43.60 -32.23 0.53
CA PRO A 248 -43.36 -32.78 -0.81
C PRO A 248 -42.24 -32.08 -1.59
N ILE A 249 -41.88 -30.84 -1.24
CA ILE A 249 -40.89 -30.04 -1.95
C ILE A 249 -39.71 -29.75 -1.02
N LEU A 250 -39.96 -29.19 0.15
CA LEU A 250 -38.96 -28.71 1.08
C LEU A 250 -38.45 -29.80 2.00
N ASN A 251 -37.17 -29.75 2.35
CA ASN A 251 -36.57 -30.58 3.39
C ASN A 251 -35.33 -29.87 3.98
N THR A 252 -34.64 -30.51 4.91
CA THR A 252 -33.45 -29.94 5.57
C THR A 252 -32.28 -29.62 4.61
N HIS A 253 -32.24 -30.25 3.42
CA HIS A 253 -31.21 -30.04 2.38
C HIS A 253 -31.74 -29.20 1.22
N PHE A 254 -33.04 -29.10 1.04
CA PHE A 254 -33.69 -28.30 0.01
C PHE A 254 -34.66 -27.33 0.66
N THR A 255 -34.14 -26.18 1.05
CA THR A 255 -34.85 -25.13 1.79
C THR A 255 -35.68 -24.23 0.86
N GLU A 256 -36.48 -23.34 1.43
CA GLU A 256 -37.18 -22.26 0.72
C GLU A 256 -36.24 -21.53 -0.27
N LYS A 257 -35.02 -21.18 0.17
CA LYS A 257 -34.02 -20.52 -0.65
C LYS A 257 -33.55 -21.37 -1.85
N ASN A 258 -33.36 -22.68 -1.63
CA ASN A 258 -33.01 -23.57 -2.75
C ASN A 258 -34.13 -23.58 -3.78
N ALA A 259 -35.39 -23.59 -3.33
CA ALA A 259 -36.54 -23.55 -4.21
C ALA A 259 -36.65 -22.24 -5.00
N GLU A 260 -36.42 -21.10 -4.36
CA GLU A 260 -36.35 -19.78 -5.07
C GLU A 260 -35.22 -19.71 -6.07
N THR A 261 -34.00 -20.17 -5.68
CA THR A 261 -32.84 -20.17 -6.57
C THR A 261 -33.09 -21.04 -7.79
N LEU A 262 -33.62 -22.23 -7.56
CA LEU A 262 -33.97 -23.15 -8.64
C LEU A 262 -35.03 -22.56 -9.56
N GLY A 263 -36.03 -21.85 -9.04
CA GLY A 263 -37.02 -21.13 -9.85
C GLY A 263 -36.38 -20.09 -10.79
N LYS A 264 -35.42 -19.31 -10.29
CA LYS A 264 -34.64 -18.35 -11.09
C LYS A 264 -33.79 -19.05 -12.16
N ASP A 265 -33.22 -20.20 -11.84
CA ASP A 265 -32.43 -21.00 -12.80
C ASP A 265 -33.33 -21.60 -13.87
N PHE A 266 -34.56 -22.01 -13.58
CA PHE A 266 -35.54 -22.46 -14.57
C PHE A 266 -35.87 -21.36 -15.59
N GLU A 267 -36.09 -20.14 -15.08
CA GLU A 267 -36.34 -18.96 -15.91
C GLU A 267 -35.13 -18.65 -16.81
N LYS A 268 -33.96 -18.51 -16.20
CA LYS A 268 -32.70 -18.17 -16.88
C LYS A 268 -32.32 -19.14 -17.99
N ASN A 269 -32.60 -20.42 -17.79
CA ASN A 269 -32.28 -21.49 -18.74
C ASN A 269 -33.47 -21.90 -19.63
N ASN A 270 -34.59 -21.16 -19.60
CA ASN A 270 -35.77 -21.39 -20.43
C ASN A 270 -36.32 -22.83 -20.32
N LEU A 271 -36.25 -23.45 -19.13
CA LEU A 271 -36.60 -24.87 -18.94
C LEU A 271 -38.01 -25.18 -19.43
N PHE A 272 -39.02 -24.44 -18.98
CA PHE A 272 -40.42 -24.64 -19.34
C PHE A 272 -40.75 -24.20 -20.78
N ALA A 273 -40.04 -23.18 -21.29
CA ALA A 273 -40.17 -22.76 -22.69
C ALA A 273 -39.70 -23.86 -23.64
N ALA A 274 -38.73 -24.68 -23.21
CA ALA A 274 -38.27 -25.87 -23.93
C ALA A 274 -39.20 -27.10 -23.76
N GLN A 275 -40.37 -26.91 -23.13
CA GLN A 275 -41.39 -27.95 -22.88
C GLN A 275 -40.94 -29.06 -21.91
N HIS A 276 -39.95 -28.79 -21.06
CA HIS A 276 -39.61 -29.71 -19.98
C HIS A 276 -40.59 -29.55 -18.81
N THR A 277 -40.79 -30.63 -18.05
CA THR A 277 -41.64 -30.68 -16.86
C THR A 277 -40.83 -31.16 -15.66
N ILE A 278 -41.27 -30.79 -14.48
CA ILE A 278 -40.66 -31.25 -13.23
C ILE A 278 -41.71 -32.10 -12.46
N ARG A 279 -41.32 -33.33 -12.13
CA ARG A 279 -42.12 -34.19 -11.29
C ARG A 279 -41.66 -34.13 -9.84
N LEU A 280 -42.57 -33.85 -8.93
CA LEU A 280 -42.27 -33.81 -7.50
C LEU A 280 -42.09 -35.21 -6.90
N LYS A 281 -41.58 -35.25 -5.66
CA LYS A 281 -41.30 -36.48 -4.90
C LYS A 281 -42.55 -37.36 -4.69
N ASP A 282 -43.76 -36.80 -4.70
CA ASP A 282 -45.03 -37.52 -4.59
C ASP A 282 -45.31 -38.41 -5.80
N GLY A 283 -44.56 -38.27 -6.89
CA GLY A 283 -44.69 -39.04 -8.07
C GLY A 283 -45.94 -38.75 -8.94
N VAL A 284 -46.75 -37.79 -8.51
CA VAL A 284 -48.02 -37.43 -9.15
C VAL A 284 -48.05 -36.01 -9.65
N THR A 285 -47.49 -35.07 -8.92
CA THR A 285 -47.49 -33.64 -9.26
C THR A 285 -46.45 -33.34 -10.32
N GLU A 286 -46.89 -32.90 -11.49
CA GLU A 286 -46.05 -32.40 -12.58
C GLU A 286 -46.22 -30.88 -12.70
N ILE A 287 -45.11 -30.18 -12.86
CA ILE A 287 -45.03 -28.71 -12.97
C ILE A 287 -44.61 -28.36 -14.38
N HIS A 288 -45.39 -27.51 -15.05
CA HIS A 288 -45.25 -27.16 -16.47
C HIS A 288 -44.87 -25.69 -16.66
N SER A 289 -44.90 -24.86 -15.61
CA SER A 289 -44.57 -23.45 -15.69
C SER A 289 -43.83 -22.92 -14.44
N LEU A 290 -43.20 -21.77 -14.58
CA LEU A 290 -42.58 -21.08 -13.44
C LEU A 290 -43.61 -20.56 -12.45
N GLU A 291 -44.76 -20.12 -12.93
CA GLU A 291 -45.90 -19.70 -12.13
C GLU A 291 -46.44 -20.85 -11.24
N GLU A 292 -46.57 -22.03 -11.84
CA GLU A 292 -46.95 -23.23 -11.06
C GLU A 292 -45.92 -23.57 -9.98
N TRP A 293 -44.64 -23.58 -10.37
CA TRP A 293 -43.56 -23.78 -9.39
C TRP A 293 -43.66 -22.82 -8.21
N ASN A 294 -43.68 -21.50 -8.48
CA ASN A 294 -43.72 -20.47 -7.46
C ASN A 294 -44.99 -20.57 -6.59
N SER A 295 -46.14 -20.89 -7.22
CA SER A 295 -47.43 -21.06 -6.53
C SER A 295 -47.41 -22.26 -5.58
N ILE A 296 -46.87 -23.40 -6.00
CA ILE A 296 -46.78 -24.60 -5.19
C ILE A 296 -45.80 -24.38 -4.02
N VAL A 297 -44.62 -23.80 -4.28
CA VAL A 297 -43.66 -23.47 -3.23
C VAL A 297 -44.28 -22.55 -2.19
N LYS A 298 -44.95 -21.47 -2.60
CA LYS A 298 -45.62 -20.53 -1.71
C LYS A 298 -46.71 -21.23 -0.88
N THR A 299 -47.52 -22.04 -1.52
CA THR A 299 -48.59 -22.79 -0.82
C THR A 299 -48.04 -23.73 0.23
N GLN A 300 -46.92 -24.40 -0.04
CA GLN A 300 -46.28 -25.29 0.94
C GLN A 300 -45.69 -24.50 2.11
N LEU A 301 -45.10 -23.34 1.86
CA LEU A 301 -44.59 -22.45 2.91
C LEU A 301 -45.72 -21.89 3.79
N ASP A 302 -46.83 -21.43 3.18
CA ASP A 302 -47.98 -20.91 3.92
C ASP A 302 -48.59 -21.98 4.82
N ARG A 303 -48.72 -23.22 4.33
CA ARG A 303 -49.18 -24.36 5.14
C ARG A 303 -48.22 -24.68 6.29
N LEU A 304 -46.95 -24.72 6.01
CA LEU A 304 -45.88 -24.99 6.98
C LEU A 304 -45.94 -23.97 8.15
N TYR A 305 -45.99 -22.68 7.82
CA TYR A 305 -45.98 -21.60 8.82
C TYR A 305 -47.34 -21.47 9.56
N ALA A 306 -48.42 -22.01 9.04
CA ALA A 306 -49.72 -22.00 9.68
C ALA A 306 -49.93 -23.15 10.70
N THR A 307 -49.00 -24.13 10.78
CA THR A 307 -49.13 -25.25 11.75
C THR A 307 -49.09 -24.73 13.19
N PRO A 308 -49.94 -25.25 14.09
CA PRO A 308 -50.04 -24.75 15.46
C PRO A 308 -48.74 -24.83 16.25
N GLU A 309 -47.97 -25.90 16.06
CA GLU A 309 -46.69 -26.15 16.73
C GLU A 309 -45.67 -25.08 16.37
N LEU A 310 -45.47 -24.84 15.07
CA LEU A 310 -44.53 -23.87 14.57
C LEU A 310 -44.95 -22.43 14.86
N SER A 311 -46.24 -22.14 14.72
CA SER A 311 -46.85 -20.85 15.06
C SER A 311 -46.68 -20.51 16.53
N THR A 312 -46.90 -21.47 17.44
CA THR A 312 -46.73 -21.30 18.90
C THR A 312 -45.24 -21.03 19.24
N ALA A 313 -44.31 -21.82 18.69
CA ALA A 313 -42.87 -21.62 18.90
C ALA A 313 -42.44 -20.25 18.39
N PHE A 314 -42.94 -19.82 17.23
CA PHE A 314 -42.68 -18.49 16.70
C PHE A 314 -43.18 -17.36 17.60
N LEU A 315 -44.38 -17.48 18.16
CA LEU A 315 -44.94 -16.49 19.09
C LEU A 315 -44.12 -16.37 20.39
N LYS A 316 -43.54 -17.49 20.88
CA LYS A 316 -42.61 -17.45 22.01
C LYS A 316 -41.35 -16.64 21.68
N LEU A 317 -40.70 -16.90 20.55
CA LEU A 317 -39.55 -16.12 20.08
C LEU A 317 -39.90 -14.64 19.95
N LYS A 318 -41.00 -14.31 19.30
CA LYS A 318 -41.47 -12.94 19.09
C LYS A 318 -41.67 -12.17 20.40
N LYS A 319 -42.18 -12.79 21.44
CA LYS A 319 -42.37 -12.17 22.78
C LYS A 319 -41.04 -11.79 23.43
N MET A 320 -39.98 -12.52 23.20
CA MET A 320 -38.66 -12.22 23.78
C MET A 320 -37.98 -11.03 23.10
N LEU A 321 -38.46 -10.63 21.94
CA LEU A 321 -37.89 -9.59 21.10
C LEU A 321 -38.61 -8.24 21.22
N THR A 322 -38.89 -7.80 22.46
CA THR A 322 -39.67 -6.56 22.73
C THR A 322 -38.98 -5.60 23.69
N ALA A 323 -37.76 -5.90 24.15
CA ALA A 323 -37.12 -5.19 25.27
C ALA A 323 -36.76 -3.72 24.97
N ASN A 324 -36.40 -3.40 23.74
CA ASN A 324 -36.03 -2.05 23.30
C ASN A 324 -36.10 -1.95 21.77
N ASN A 325 -35.82 -0.76 21.22
CA ASN A 325 -35.93 -0.48 19.79
C ASN A 325 -35.03 -1.37 18.92
N ASP A 326 -33.80 -1.65 19.36
CA ASP A 326 -32.87 -2.48 18.59
C ASP A 326 -33.35 -3.94 18.51
N VAL A 327 -33.78 -4.46 19.63
CA VAL A 327 -34.36 -5.82 19.74
C VAL A 327 -35.69 -5.88 18.98
N SER A 328 -36.51 -4.82 19.03
CA SER A 328 -37.73 -4.74 18.23
C SER A 328 -37.46 -4.72 16.73
N ARG A 329 -36.39 -4.06 16.30
CA ARG A 329 -35.95 -4.09 14.89
C ARG A 329 -35.59 -5.50 14.45
N LEU A 330 -34.84 -6.26 15.27
CA LEU A 330 -34.57 -7.67 15.01
C LEU A 330 -35.86 -8.49 14.89
N ARG A 331 -36.84 -8.25 15.80
CA ARG A 331 -38.16 -8.90 15.71
C ARG A 331 -38.83 -8.62 14.35
N ASP A 332 -38.80 -7.38 13.89
CA ASP A 332 -39.43 -6.99 12.64
C ASP A 332 -38.75 -7.68 11.45
N ILE A 333 -37.42 -7.80 11.48
CA ILE A 333 -36.65 -8.57 10.49
C ILE A 333 -37.06 -10.04 10.51
N ILE A 334 -37.15 -10.68 11.70
CA ILE A 334 -37.54 -12.07 11.84
C ILE A 334 -38.98 -12.31 11.38
N VAL A 335 -39.89 -11.35 11.61
CA VAL A 335 -41.30 -11.44 11.15
C VAL A 335 -41.38 -11.38 9.63
N ALA A 336 -40.58 -10.50 9.01
CA ALA A 336 -40.51 -10.35 7.54
C ALA A 336 -39.81 -11.54 6.87
N HIS A 337 -38.77 -12.07 7.52
CA HIS A 337 -37.84 -13.07 6.98
C HIS A 337 -37.66 -14.24 7.95
N ARG A 338 -38.63 -15.17 7.98
CA ARG A 338 -38.59 -16.32 8.90
C ARG A 338 -37.43 -17.27 8.63
N GLU A 339 -36.90 -17.26 7.42
CA GLU A 339 -35.71 -18.02 6.99
C GLU A 339 -34.43 -17.65 7.75
N ILE A 340 -34.42 -16.54 8.47
CA ILE A 340 -33.29 -16.18 9.35
C ILE A 340 -33.25 -17.07 10.61
N ILE A 341 -34.37 -17.57 11.09
CA ILE A 341 -34.46 -18.26 12.39
C ILE A 341 -33.52 -19.48 12.45
N PRO A 342 -33.53 -20.40 11.46
CA PRO A 342 -32.62 -21.54 11.48
C PRO A 342 -31.15 -21.16 11.51
N VAL A 343 -30.76 -20.03 10.91
CA VAL A 343 -29.35 -19.63 10.86
C VAL A 343 -28.87 -18.89 12.11
N LEU A 344 -29.80 -18.40 12.94
CA LEU A 344 -29.47 -17.75 14.22
C LEU A 344 -28.88 -18.70 15.26
N HIS A 345 -28.94 -20.02 15.08
CA HIS A 345 -28.30 -20.97 16.00
C HIS A 345 -26.77 -20.96 15.88
N ASN A 346 -26.23 -20.46 14.77
CA ASN A 346 -24.79 -20.33 14.54
C ASN A 346 -24.40 -18.87 14.20
N ILE A 347 -24.43 -18.01 15.22
CA ILE A 347 -24.13 -16.58 15.09
C ILE A 347 -22.73 -16.33 14.49
N PRO A 348 -21.65 -17.07 14.85
CA PRO A 348 -20.34 -16.86 14.25
C PRO A 348 -20.34 -17.07 12.73
N ASP A 349 -21.02 -18.11 12.24
CA ASP A 349 -21.12 -18.35 10.79
C ASP A 349 -21.97 -17.28 10.10
N LEU A 350 -23.12 -16.94 10.71
CA LEU A 350 -23.99 -15.89 10.18
C LEU A 350 -23.25 -14.55 10.02
N LYS A 351 -22.40 -14.17 10.96
CA LYS A 351 -21.58 -12.97 10.85
C LYS A 351 -20.65 -13.03 9.63
N ILE A 352 -19.99 -14.17 9.42
CA ILE A 352 -19.15 -14.38 8.24
C ILE A 352 -19.99 -14.22 6.96
N GLN A 353 -21.17 -14.86 6.89
CA GLN A 353 -22.04 -14.77 5.72
C GLN A 353 -22.51 -13.33 5.43
N VAL A 354 -22.80 -12.54 6.47
CA VAL A 354 -23.15 -11.11 6.32
C VAL A 354 -21.96 -10.33 5.74
N TRP A 355 -20.74 -10.58 6.21
CA TRP A 355 -19.55 -9.95 5.65
C TRP A 355 -19.34 -10.34 4.19
N LEU A 356 -19.42 -11.62 3.85
CA LEU A 356 -19.28 -12.11 2.47
C LEU A 356 -20.33 -11.48 1.54
N ASP A 357 -21.55 -11.31 2.03
CA ASP A 357 -22.61 -10.64 1.29
C ASP A 357 -22.29 -9.16 1.07
N CYS A 358 -21.79 -8.46 2.08
CA CYS A 358 -21.33 -7.05 1.94
C CYS A 358 -20.21 -6.92 0.91
N PHE A 359 -19.21 -7.81 0.94
CA PHE A 359 -18.15 -7.80 -0.06
C PHE A 359 -18.63 -8.12 -1.47
N SER A 360 -19.65 -8.94 -1.62
CA SER A 360 -20.27 -9.24 -2.93
C SER A 360 -21.07 -8.06 -3.51
N LYS A 361 -21.41 -7.08 -2.69
CA LYS A 361 -22.18 -5.86 -3.04
C LYS A 361 -21.30 -4.62 -3.19
N LEU A 362 -19.99 -4.78 -3.32
CA LEU A 362 -19.09 -3.67 -3.63
C LEU A 362 -19.44 -3.07 -5.01
N ASP A 363 -19.07 -1.82 -5.23
CA ASP A 363 -19.36 -1.10 -6.50
C ASP A 363 -18.61 -1.70 -7.70
N ILE A 364 -17.50 -2.39 -7.42
CA ILE A 364 -16.75 -3.20 -8.40
C ILE A 364 -16.81 -4.67 -7.97
N PRO A 365 -16.75 -5.62 -8.90
CA PRO A 365 -16.65 -7.03 -8.55
C PRO A 365 -15.53 -7.27 -7.54
N PHE A 366 -15.80 -8.07 -6.52
CA PHE A 366 -14.81 -8.32 -5.47
C PHE A 366 -13.53 -8.98 -6.03
N THR A 367 -13.65 -9.81 -7.07
CA THR A 367 -12.51 -10.40 -7.79
C THR A 367 -11.57 -9.34 -8.34
N ASP A 368 -12.09 -8.30 -8.97
CA ASP A 368 -11.30 -7.21 -9.56
C ASP A 368 -10.62 -6.39 -8.46
N CYS A 369 -11.31 -6.17 -7.33
CA CYS A 369 -10.76 -5.52 -6.16
C CYS A 369 -9.59 -6.33 -5.58
N TYR A 370 -9.76 -7.64 -5.40
CA TYR A 370 -8.73 -8.57 -4.94
C TYR A 370 -7.51 -8.58 -5.85
N GLU A 371 -7.71 -8.69 -7.17
CA GLU A 371 -6.62 -8.69 -8.15
C GLU A 371 -5.79 -7.41 -8.10
N ARG A 372 -6.43 -6.24 -8.03
CA ARG A 372 -5.72 -4.96 -7.92
C ARG A 372 -4.92 -4.85 -6.63
N ILE A 373 -5.50 -5.20 -5.48
CA ILE A 373 -4.83 -5.18 -4.19
C ILE A 373 -3.65 -6.15 -4.19
N SER A 374 -3.80 -7.35 -4.76
CA SER A 374 -2.75 -8.34 -4.89
C SER A 374 -1.59 -7.85 -5.77
N GLN A 375 -1.89 -7.17 -6.88
CA GLN A 375 -0.89 -6.54 -7.74
C GLN A 375 -0.11 -5.45 -7.02
N TYR A 376 -0.79 -4.55 -6.29
CA TYR A 376 -0.12 -3.53 -5.47
C TYR A 376 0.80 -4.16 -4.43
N THR A 377 0.31 -5.16 -3.70
CA THR A 377 1.09 -5.84 -2.66
C THR A 377 2.32 -6.54 -3.23
N THR A 378 2.17 -7.24 -4.35
CA THR A 378 3.27 -7.92 -5.04
C THR A 378 4.32 -6.92 -5.52
N ARG A 379 3.88 -5.80 -6.13
CA ARG A 379 4.80 -4.78 -6.61
C ARG A 379 5.51 -4.06 -5.46
N ILE A 380 4.78 -3.75 -4.40
CA ILE A 380 5.36 -3.20 -3.17
C ILE A 380 6.44 -4.14 -2.61
N LYS A 381 6.20 -5.45 -2.52
CA LYS A 381 7.20 -6.43 -2.08
C LYS A 381 8.44 -6.42 -2.98
N ALA A 382 8.27 -6.38 -4.29
CA ALA A 382 9.38 -6.32 -5.24
C ALA A 382 10.23 -5.05 -5.07
N LEU A 383 9.59 -3.89 -4.86
CA LEU A 383 10.28 -2.65 -4.55
C LEU A 383 11.03 -2.72 -3.21
N TYR A 384 10.51 -3.49 -2.26
CA TYR A 384 11.17 -3.82 -1.00
C TYR A 384 12.49 -4.54 -1.20
N GLU A 385 12.46 -5.61 -1.94
CA GLU A 385 13.65 -6.43 -2.23
C GLU A 385 14.70 -5.59 -2.97
N GLN A 386 14.26 -4.78 -3.93
CA GLN A 386 15.13 -3.85 -4.64
C GLN A 386 15.78 -2.83 -3.69
N ALA A 387 15.01 -2.23 -2.79
CA ALA A 387 15.52 -1.27 -1.83
C ALA A 387 16.41 -1.93 -0.76
N ALA A 388 16.12 -3.16 -0.35
CA ALA A 388 16.98 -3.92 0.58
C ALA A 388 18.38 -4.14 0.00
N THR A 389 18.49 -4.47 -1.29
CA THR A 389 19.77 -4.59 -1.99
C THR A 389 20.53 -3.26 -2.04
N GLN A 390 19.82 -2.14 -2.21
CA GLN A 390 20.42 -0.82 -2.12
C GLN A 390 20.88 -0.50 -0.69
N SER A 391 20.12 -0.90 0.33
CA SER A 391 20.46 -0.66 1.74
C SER A 391 21.80 -1.27 2.16
N GLU A 392 22.19 -2.42 1.61
CA GLU A 392 23.53 -3.03 1.86
C GLU A 392 24.66 -2.14 1.36
N ARG A 393 24.49 -1.49 0.21
CA ARG A 393 25.47 -0.54 -0.36
C ARG A 393 25.61 0.71 0.51
N TRP A 394 24.48 1.24 0.99
CA TRP A 394 24.49 2.38 1.92
C TRP A 394 25.16 2.04 3.24
N GLN A 395 24.96 0.83 3.74
CA GLN A 395 25.66 0.37 4.93
C GLN A 395 27.17 0.34 4.71
N ALA A 396 27.64 -0.11 3.54
CA ALA A 396 29.05 -0.10 3.21
C ALA A 396 29.63 1.34 3.19
N VAL A 397 28.88 2.33 2.70
CA VAL A 397 29.28 3.75 2.74
C VAL A 397 29.38 4.25 4.18
N VAL A 398 28.41 3.90 5.04
CA VAL A 398 28.42 4.27 6.47
C VAL A 398 29.58 3.62 7.20
N ASP A 399 29.85 2.35 6.95
CA ASP A 399 30.94 1.61 7.56
C ASP A 399 32.29 2.18 7.13
N GLU A 400 32.45 2.54 5.84
CA GLU A 400 33.64 3.20 5.34
C GLU A 400 33.84 4.59 5.96
N PHE A 401 32.78 5.37 6.12
CA PHE A 401 32.82 6.64 6.83
C PHE A 401 33.27 6.44 8.28
N ASN A 402 32.64 5.56 9.04
CA ASN A 402 32.99 5.26 10.42
C ASN A 402 34.42 4.74 10.59
N ARG A 403 34.98 4.09 9.56
CA ARG A 403 36.35 3.61 9.54
C ARG A 403 37.38 4.71 9.27
N ARG A 404 37.07 5.61 8.35
CA ARG A 404 38.02 6.66 7.88
C ARG A 404 38.00 7.91 8.73
N PHE A 405 36.83 8.30 9.22
CA PHE A 405 36.67 9.54 9.96
C PHE A 405 36.66 9.33 11.47
N ARG A 406 37.64 9.92 12.15
CA ARG A 406 37.70 9.91 13.62
C ARG A 406 36.84 11.04 14.19
N VAL A 407 35.54 10.85 14.18
CA VAL A 407 34.56 11.75 14.77
C VAL A 407 34.04 11.16 16.10
N PRO A 408 33.59 11.97 17.06
CA PRO A 408 33.16 11.50 18.38
C PRO A 408 31.80 10.77 18.36
N PHE A 409 31.23 10.54 17.18
CA PHE A 409 29.98 9.82 16.98
C PHE A 409 30.14 8.71 15.93
N LYS A 410 29.27 7.70 16.01
CA LYS A 410 29.12 6.69 14.96
C LYS A 410 27.81 6.92 14.19
N VAL A 411 27.88 6.90 12.87
CA VAL A 411 26.71 6.93 12.02
C VAL A 411 26.13 5.52 11.89
N GLN A 412 24.82 5.38 12.01
CA GLN A 412 24.09 4.12 11.81
C GLN A 412 22.85 4.39 10.99
N ILE A 413 22.42 3.41 10.21
CA ILE A 413 21.13 3.43 9.53
C ILE A 413 20.12 2.73 10.44
N GLU A 414 19.15 3.48 10.95
CA GLU A 414 18.04 2.94 11.73
C GLU A 414 16.89 2.47 10.83
N ASN A 415 16.06 1.55 11.34
CA ASN A 415 14.84 1.04 10.68
C ASN A 415 15.06 0.25 9.38
N LYS A 416 16.13 -0.52 9.27
CA LYS A 416 16.42 -1.37 8.10
C LYS A 416 15.26 -2.31 7.71
N ALA A 417 14.48 -2.79 8.69
CA ALA A 417 13.40 -3.75 8.47
C ALA A 417 11.99 -3.11 8.36
N ASN A 418 11.80 -1.90 8.92
CA ASN A 418 10.49 -1.24 8.98
C ASN A 418 10.33 -0.09 7.97
N PHE A 419 11.36 0.20 7.25
CA PHE A 419 11.50 1.30 6.32
C PHE A 419 10.40 1.37 5.25
N LEU A 420 9.81 0.25 4.94
CA LEU A 420 8.83 0.15 3.87
C LEU A 420 7.40 -0.14 4.37
N LEU A 421 7.22 -0.59 5.63
CA LEU A 421 5.91 -0.89 6.22
C LEU A 421 5.29 0.29 6.98
N LYS A 422 6.07 1.33 7.28
CA LYS A 422 5.59 2.54 7.93
C LYS A 422 6.16 3.74 7.17
N ASP A 423 5.40 4.81 7.05
CA ASP A 423 5.75 6.11 6.43
C ASP A 423 7.04 6.78 6.98
N GLU A 424 7.91 6.04 7.60
CA GLU A 424 9.17 6.49 8.16
C GLU A 424 10.32 6.16 7.20
N ALA A 425 10.82 7.18 6.53
CA ALA A 425 12.07 7.08 5.78
C ALA A 425 13.20 6.55 6.69
N PRO A 426 14.14 5.73 6.16
CA PRO A 426 15.28 5.28 6.93
C PRO A 426 16.04 6.51 7.44
N ASN A 427 16.23 6.55 8.74
CA ASN A 427 16.90 7.67 9.39
C ASN A 427 18.36 7.30 9.64
N LEU A 428 19.26 8.24 9.31
CA LEU A 428 20.61 8.18 9.85
C LEU A 428 20.54 8.57 11.33
N SER A 429 21.00 7.70 12.21
CA SER A 429 21.18 8.01 13.61
C SER A 429 22.66 8.23 13.92
N PHE A 430 22.90 9.12 14.86
CA PHE A 430 24.25 9.52 15.28
C PHE A 430 24.42 9.13 16.73
N LYS A 431 25.16 8.04 16.99
CA LYS A 431 25.45 7.57 18.34
C LYS A 431 26.74 8.20 18.86
N TYR A 432 26.62 9.01 19.88
CA TYR A 432 27.73 9.59 20.62
C TYR A 432 28.07 8.72 21.81
N THR A 433 29.34 8.36 21.97
CA THR A 433 29.83 7.57 23.12
C THR A 433 30.82 8.38 23.95
N ARG A 434 30.53 8.57 25.21
CA ARG A 434 31.39 9.28 26.16
C ARG A 434 31.91 8.31 27.23
N GLY A 435 33.21 8.39 27.52
CA GLY A 435 33.86 7.64 28.59
C GLY A 435 34.48 6.32 28.11
N SER A 436 35.67 5.98 28.69
CA SER A 436 36.42 4.76 28.35
C SER A 436 36.13 3.59 29.29
N THR A 437 35.75 3.83 30.53
CA THR A 437 35.53 2.81 31.56
C THR A 437 34.07 2.45 31.77
N THR A 438 33.16 3.39 31.56
CA THR A 438 31.70 3.17 31.56
C THR A 438 31.10 3.98 30.42
N PRO A 439 31.02 3.38 29.20
CA PRO A 439 30.55 4.11 28.03
C PRO A 439 29.08 4.49 28.17
N GLN A 440 28.80 5.79 28.23
CA GLN A 440 27.46 6.34 28.11
C GLN A 440 27.20 6.62 26.62
N THR A 441 26.16 6.02 26.06
CA THR A 441 25.78 6.20 24.65
C THR A 441 24.49 7.02 24.59
N ALA A 442 24.50 8.09 23.84
CA ALA A 442 23.32 8.89 23.53
C ALA A 442 23.10 8.94 22.01
N THR A 443 21.86 8.79 21.58
CA THR A 443 21.48 9.05 20.20
C THR A 443 21.15 10.53 20.08
N LEU A 444 21.90 11.26 19.25
CA LEU A 444 21.68 12.68 19.02
C LEU A 444 20.53 12.88 18.03
N LYS A 445 19.59 13.74 18.40
CA LYS A 445 18.62 14.27 17.44
C LYS A 445 19.34 15.22 16.48
N LYS A 446 18.81 15.36 15.28
CA LYS A 446 19.39 16.17 14.21
C LYS A 446 19.74 17.61 14.64
N ASP A 447 18.81 18.27 15.31
CA ASP A 447 18.98 19.67 15.71
C ASP A 447 20.09 19.83 16.76
N ASP A 448 20.15 18.88 17.71
CA ASP A 448 21.22 18.82 18.72
C ASP A 448 22.57 18.50 18.09
N LEU A 449 22.60 17.64 17.06
CA LEU A 449 23.80 17.29 16.33
C LEU A 449 24.44 18.52 15.69
N MET A 450 23.66 19.31 14.95
CA MET A 450 24.19 20.46 14.19
C MET A 450 24.72 21.59 15.09
N VAL A 451 24.16 21.72 16.29
CA VAL A 451 24.64 22.68 17.29
C VAL A 451 25.90 22.16 17.99
N SER A 452 26.00 20.85 18.22
CA SER A 452 27.07 20.23 19.02
C SER A 452 28.35 19.98 18.23
N LEU A 453 28.30 19.94 16.89
CA LEU A 453 29.44 19.59 16.06
C LEU A 453 30.37 20.77 15.79
N SER A 454 31.67 20.50 15.86
CA SER A 454 32.72 21.39 15.37
C SER A 454 32.66 21.55 13.84
N THR A 455 33.31 22.58 13.32
CA THR A 455 33.41 22.82 11.87
C THR A 455 34.03 21.64 11.10
N GLY A 456 35.02 20.95 11.71
CA GLY A 456 35.63 19.75 11.12
C GLY A 456 34.67 18.57 11.02
N GLU A 457 33.89 18.34 12.07
CA GLU A 457 32.89 17.27 12.10
C GLU A 457 31.72 17.54 11.13
N LYS A 458 31.29 18.80 11.01
CA LYS A 458 30.31 19.21 9.97
C LYS A 458 30.83 18.93 8.56
N ARG A 459 32.13 19.19 8.30
CA ARG A 459 32.76 18.85 7.00
C ARG A 459 32.81 17.35 6.77
N ALA A 460 33.09 16.55 7.80
CA ALA A 460 33.04 15.08 7.67
C ALA A 460 31.64 14.58 7.29
N LEU A 461 30.59 15.10 7.93
CA LEU A 461 29.21 14.79 7.56
C LEU A 461 28.85 15.22 6.14
N TYR A 462 29.36 16.38 5.71
CA TYR A 462 29.18 16.82 4.35
C TYR A 462 29.85 15.87 3.33
N LEU A 463 31.04 15.36 3.66
CA LEU A 463 31.69 14.33 2.83
C LEU A 463 30.90 13.02 2.80
N LEU A 464 30.29 12.61 3.89
CA LEU A 464 29.37 11.48 3.91
C LEU A 464 28.19 11.70 2.95
N TYR A 465 27.60 12.88 2.97
CA TYR A 465 26.53 13.26 2.04
C TYR A 465 26.99 13.19 0.58
N ILE A 466 28.18 13.67 0.28
CA ILE A 466 28.77 13.58 -1.07
C ILE A 466 28.94 12.11 -1.48
N LEU A 467 29.45 11.26 -0.59
CA LEU A 467 29.61 9.83 -0.87
C LEU A 467 28.27 9.15 -1.18
N PHE A 468 27.22 9.47 -0.43
CA PHE A 468 25.88 8.99 -0.72
C PHE A 468 25.39 9.45 -2.10
N ASN A 469 25.56 10.73 -2.46
CA ASN A 469 25.14 11.23 -3.76
C ASN A 469 25.93 10.61 -4.92
N LEU A 470 27.22 10.40 -4.75
CA LEU A 470 28.05 9.74 -5.76
C LEU A 470 27.64 8.29 -5.97
N GLU A 471 27.31 7.55 -4.91
CA GLU A 471 26.83 6.18 -5.02
C GLU A 471 25.45 6.11 -5.70
N ARG A 472 24.60 7.12 -5.48
CA ARG A 472 23.32 7.27 -6.21
C ARG A 472 23.54 7.43 -7.70
N ILE A 473 24.43 8.33 -8.10
CA ILE A 473 24.74 8.62 -9.53
C ILE A 473 25.35 7.40 -10.21
N ARG A 474 26.18 6.64 -9.51
CA ARG A 474 26.80 5.42 -10.04
C ARG A 474 25.80 4.33 -10.42
N ASN A 475 24.59 4.36 -9.86
CA ASN A 475 23.53 3.37 -10.07
C ASN A 475 22.47 3.82 -11.10
N LEU A 476 22.61 5.03 -11.68
CA LEU A 476 21.84 5.54 -12.82
C LEU A 476 22.57 5.26 -14.14
#